data_c8825909fee612fe0fc34e9642d8ec3b
#
_entry.id   c8825909fee612fe0fc34e9642d8ec3b
#
_cell.length_a   1.000
_cell.length_b   1.000
_cell.length_c   1.000
_cell.angle_alpha   90.00
_cell.angle_beta   90.00
_cell.angle_gamma   90.00
#
_symmetry.space_group_name_H-M   'P 1'
#
loop_
_entity.id
_entity.type
_entity.pdbx_description
1 polymer ?
#
loop_
_entity_poly.entity_id
_entity_poly.type
_entity_poly.pdbx_seq_one_letter_code
_entity_poly.pdbx_strand_id
1 'polypeptide(L)'
;MGKVDENKKKKKEALFNTAYELFTTKGINATAISDIVEKAGVAKGTFYLYFKDKYDIKNKLTAFKTHELFEKAAKALRKADISGL
;
A
#
# COMPACT_ATOMS: atom_id res chain seq x y z
N MET A 1 -0.02 0.09 23.16
CA MET A 1 0.16 -1.02 22.22
C MET A 1 -0.33 -0.68 20.83
N GLY A 2 -1.53 -0.18 20.68
CA GLY A 2 -2.10 0.16 19.39
C GLY A 2 -1.32 1.22 18.60
N LYS A 3 -0.75 2.19 19.27
CA LYS A 3 -0.03 3.29 18.62
C LYS A 3 1.20 2.84 17.86
N VAL A 4 1.95 1.88 18.40
CA VAL A 4 3.17 1.38 17.74
C VAL A 4 2.78 0.59 16.48
N ASP A 5 1.78 -0.24 16.57
CA ASP A 5 1.28 -1.04 15.45
C ASP A 5 0.68 -0.13 14.37
N GLU A 6 -0.04 0.91 14.78
CA GLU A 6 -0.59 1.89 13.85
C GLU A 6 0.49 2.63 13.07
N ASN A 7 1.58 3.03 13.74
CA ASN A 7 2.69 3.71 13.07
C ASN A 7 3.36 2.81 12.03
N LYS A 8 3.59 1.56 12.37
CA LYS A 8 4.16 0.58 11.43
C LYS A 8 3.22 0.36 10.25
N LYS A 9 1.94 0.20 10.51
CA LYS A 9 0.93 0.02 9.49
C LYS A 9 0.86 1.23 8.56
N LYS A 10 0.87 2.43 9.12
CA LYS A 10 0.84 3.68 8.34
C LYS A 10 2.06 3.81 7.43
N LYS A 11 3.24 3.47 7.93
CA LYS A 11 4.47 3.51 7.13
C LYS A 11 4.41 2.51 5.99
N LYS A 12 3.95 1.30 6.27
CA LYS A 12 3.79 0.26 5.25
C LYS A 12 2.77 0.68 4.19
N GLU A 13 1.64 1.22 4.61
CA GLU A 13 0.60 1.71 3.69
C GLU A 13 1.12 2.88 2.86
N ALA A 14 1.90 3.79 3.45
CA ALA A 14 2.51 4.90 2.73
C ALA A 14 3.44 4.39 1.64
N LEU A 15 4.23 3.35 1.94
CA LEU A 15 5.09 2.71 0.95
C LEU A 15 4.28 2.10 -0.19
N PHE A 16 3.20 1.39 0.12
CA PHE A 16 2.32 0.80 -0.90
C PHE A 16 1.69 1.86 -1.79
N ASN A 17 1.11 2.89 -1.19
CA ASN A 17 0.44 3.95 -1.95
C ASN A 17 1.41 4.73 -2.82
N THR A 18 2.60 5.03 -2.29
CA THR A 18 3.64 5.74 -3.03
C THR A 18 4.17 4.89 -4.18
N ALA A 19 4.44 3.62 -3.92
CA ALA A 19 4.90 2.71 -4.96
C ALA A 19 3.86 2.57 -6.07
N TYR A 20 2.59 2.42 -5.71
CA TYR A 20 1.50 2.35 -6.68
C TYR A 20 1.48 3.59 -7.58
N GLU A 21 1.55 4.77 -6.97
CA GLU A 21 1.56 6.03 -7.71
C GLU A 21 2.74 6.11 -8.67
N LEU A 22 3.95 5.80 -8.20
CA LEU A 22 5.15 5.87 -9.03
C LEU A 22 5.15 4.81 -10.13
N PHE A 23 4.71 3.60 -9.82
CA PHE A 23 4.66 2.51 -10.81
C PHE A 23 3.63 2.78 -11.90
N THR A 24 2.53 3.45 -11.58
CA THR A 24 1.49 3.77 -12.56
C THR A 24 1.80 5.04 -13.37
N THR A 25 2.60 5.95 -12.83
CA THR A 25 2.94 7.19 -13.52
C THR A 25 4.21 7.09 -14.35
N LYS A 26 5.28 6.48 -13.83
CA LYS A 26 6.55 6.37 -14.57
C LYS A 26 7.05 4.95 -14.79
N GLY A 27 6.33 3.97 -14.26
CA GLY A 27 6.66 2.56 -14.44
C GLY A 27 7.68 2.06 -13.44
N ILE A 28 7.68 0.74 -13.22
CA ILE A 28 8.55 0.12 -12.22
C ILE A 28 10.03 0.25 -12.60
N ASN A 29 10.36 0.16 -13.89
CA ASN A 29 11.75 0.24 -14.34
C ASN A 29 12.36 1.62 -14.11
N ALA A 30 11.54 2.67 -14.21
CA ALA A 30 11.98 4.05 -14.01
C ALA A 30 11.90 4.49 -12.54
N THR A 31 11.41 3.63 -11.65
CA THR A 31 11.24 3.94 -10.23
C THR A 31 12.35 3.28 -9.41
N ALA A 32 13.09 4.08 -8.63
CA ALA A 32 14.08 3.56 -7.69
C ALA A 32 13.47 3.45 -6.30
N ILE A 33 14.05 2.59 -5.45
CA ILE A 33 13.63 2.47 -4.05
C ILE A 33 13.77 3.83 -3.35
N SER A 34 14.84 4.59 -3.64
CA SER A 34 15.04 5.93 -3.06
C SER A 34 13.90 6.88 -3.42
N ASP A 35 13.34 6.78 -4.62
CA ASP A 35 12.19 7.61 -5.02
C ASP A 35 10.97 7.29 -4.16
N ILE A 36 10.75 6.00 -3.90
CA ILE A 36 9.61 5.55 -3.12
C ILE A 36 9.72 6.06 -1.67
N VAL A 37 10.88 5.85 -1.03
CA VAL A 37 11.04 6.20 0.38
C VAL A 37 11.04 7.72 0.58
N GLU A 38 11.63 8.48 -0.33
CA GLU A 38 11.61 9.95 -0.26
C GLU A 38 10.19 10.48 -0.34
N LYS A 39 9.43 10.01 -1.31
CA LYS A 39 8.06 10.47 -1.50
C LYS A 39 7.14 10.00 -0.38
N ALA A 40 7.35 8.81 0.14
CA ALA A 40 6.58 8.28 1.26
C ALA A 40 6.96 8.94 2.59
N GLY A 41 8.10 9.63 2.64
CA GLY A 41 8.57 10.26 3.86
C GLY A 41 9.07 9.29 4.92
N VAL A 42 9.64 8.16 4.50
CA VAL A 42 10.18 7.15 5.41
C VAL A 42 11.66 6.90 5.12
N ALA A 43 12.35 6.31 6.09
CA ALA A 43 13.76 5.95 5.92
C ALA A 43 13.89 4.73 5.01
N LYS A 44 15.01 4.64 4.29
CA LYS A 44 15.30 3.50 3.41
C LYS A 44 15.32 2.19 4.19
N GLY A 45 15.83 2.21 5.42
CA GLY A 45 15.82 1.04 6.30
C GLY A 45 14.42 0.53 6.59
N THR A 46 13.45 1.44 6.69
CA THR A 46 12.05 1.07 6.89
C THR A 46 11.51 0.27 5.70
N PHE A 47 11.88 0.67 4.48
CA PHE A 47 11.51 -0.09 3.28
C PHE A 47 12.00 -1.54 3.38
N TYR A 48 13.27 -1.71 3.74
CA TYR A 48 13.89 -3.05 3.81
C TYR A 48 13.40 -3.89 4.97
N LEU A 49 12.72 -3.31 5.94
CA LEU A 49 12.02 -4.09 6.99
C LEU A 49 10.84 -4.89 6.42
N TYR A 50 10.21 -4.37 5.37
CA TYR A 50 8.99 -4.94 4.82
C TYR A 50 9.19 -5.59 3.46
N PHE A 51 10.13 -5.11 2.66
CA PHE A 51 10.30 -5.52 1.28
C PHE A 51 11.77 -5.72 0.95
N LYS A 52 12.05 -6.67 0.06
CA LYS A 52 13.42 -6.94 -0.40
C LYS A 52 13.86 -5.93 -1.45
N ASP A 53 12.97 -5.61 -2.39
CA ASP A 53 13.24 -4.71 -3.50
C ASP A 53 11.92 -4.17 -4.05
N LYS A 54 12.01 -3.40 -5.15
CA LYS A 54 10.82 -2.80 -5.77
C LYS A 54 9.88 -3.84 -6.41
N TYR A 55 10.41 -4.98 -6.82
CA TYR A 55 9.59 -6.05 -7.38
C TYR A 55 8.80 -6.78 -6.28
N ASP A 56 9.40 -6.90 -5.11
CA ASP A 56 8.74 -7.48 -3.94
C ASP A 56 7.53 -6.64 -3.52
N ILE A 57 7.72 -5.32 -3.43
CA ILE A 57 6.59 -4.42 -3.10
C ILE A 57 5.53 -4.44 -4.20
N LYS A 58 5.93 -4.53 -5.47
CA LYS A 58 4.99 -4.64 -6.58
C LYS A 58 4.09 -5.87 -6.43
N ASN A 59 4.68 -7.02 -6.13
CA ASN A 59 3.92 -8.26 -5.97
C ASN A 59 2.96 -8.19 -4.79
N LYS A 60 3.42 -7.65 -3.67
CA LYS A 60 2.59 -7.47 -2.48
C LYS A 60 1.54 -6.37 -2.68
N LEU A 61 1.85 -5.37 -3.47
CA LEU A 61 0.96 -4.26 -3.80
C LEU A 61 -0.30 -4.75 -4.52
N THR A 62 -0.17 -5.70 -5.43
CA THR A 62 -1.30 -6.28 -6.13
C THR A 62 -2.29 -6.88 -5.13
N ALA A 63 -1.80 -7.67 -4.17
CA ALA A 63 -2.64 -8.25 -3.14
C ALA A 63 -3.25 -7.19 -2.23
N PHE A 64 -2.48 -6.16 -1.86
CA PHE A 64 -2.94 -5.06 -1.01
C PHE A 64 -4.10 -4.31 -1.66
N LYS A 65 -3.96 -3.94 -2.93
CA LYS A 65 -5.00 -3.19 -3.65
C LYS A 65 -6.24 -4.04 -3.91
N THR A 66 -6.08 -5.31 -4.22
CA THR A 66 -7.19 -6.25 -4.39
C THR A 66 -7.99 -6.39 -3.09
N HIS A 67 -7.29 -6.53 -1.96
CA HIS A 67 -7.92 -6.61 -0.65
C HIS A 67 -8.71 -5.33 -0.32
N GLU A 68 -8.14 -4.17 -0.59
CA GLU A 68 -8.80 -2.88 -0.39
C GLU A 68 -10.10 -2.78 -1.17
N LEU A 69 -10.05 -3.13 -2.45
CA LEU A 69 -11.22 -3.13 -3.33
C LEU A 69 -12.29 -4.11 -2.85
N PHE A 70 -11.88 -5.28 -2.42
CA PHE A 70 -12.79 -6.29 -1.90
C PHE A 70 -13.52 -5.81 -0.64
N GLU A 71 -12.79 -5.18 0.28
CA GLU A 71 -13.40 -4.63 1.48
C GLU A 71 -14.43 -3.55 1.17
N LYS A 72 -14.10 -2.65 0.25
CA LYS A 72 -15.03 -1.60 -0.18
C LYS A 72 -16.28 -2.18 -0.83
N ALA A 73 -16.12 -3.17 -1.68
CA ALA A 73 -17.24 -3.86 -2.32
C ALA A 73 -18.11 -4.57 -1.29
N ALA A 74 -17.51 -5.24 -0.32
CA ALA A 74 -18.25 -5.93 0.74
C ALA A 74 -19.07 -4.96 1.58
N LYS A 75 -18.49 -3.81 1.92
CA LYS A 75 -19.19 -2.77 2.67
C LYS A 75 -20.36 -2.19 1.87
N ALA A 76 -20.16 -1.94 0.59
CA ALA A 76 -21.22 -1.44 -0.29
C ALA A 76 -22.36 -2.44 -0.40
N LEU A 77 -22.06 -3.71 -0.55
CA LEU A 77 -23.06 -4.77 -0.62
C LEU A 77 -23.85 -4.88 0.68
N ARG A 78 -23.19 -4.78 1.82
CA ARG A 78 -23.85 -4.81 3.12
C ARG A 78 -24.83 -3.65 3.27
N LYS A 79 -24.43 -2.46 2.87
CA LYS A 79 -25.30 -1.29 2.92
C LYS A 79 -26.48 -1.46 1.98
N ALA A 80 -26.27 -2.00 0.79
CA ALA A 80 -27.33 -2.26 -0.17
C ALA A 80 -28.33 -3.26 0.38
N ASP A 81 -27.86 -4.33 1.01
CA ASP A 81 -28.73 -5.34 1.62
C ASP A 81 -29.59 -4.73 2.73
N ILE A 82 -28.99 -3.92 3.60
CA ILE A 82 -29.70 -3.25 4.69
C ILE A 82 -30.73 -2.27 4.12
N SER A 83 -30.34 -1.55 3.08
CA SER A 83 -31.24 -0.59 2.44
C SER A 83 -32.38 -1.27 1.69
N GLY A 84 -32.15 -2.49 1.20
CA GLY A 84 -33.15 -3.26 0.48
C GLY A 84 -34.22 -3.89 1.37
N LEU A 85 -33.95 -3.94 2.65
CA LEU A 85 -34.91 -4.47 3.60
C LEU A 85 -35.87 -3.40 4.08
#